data_64d9f765a4943f375000e02060278992
#
_entry.id   64d9f765a4943f375000e02060278992
#
_cell.length_a   1.000
_cell.length_b   1.000
_cell.length_c   1.000
_cell.angle_alpha   90.00
_cell.angle_beta   90.00
_cell.angle_gamma   90.00
#
_symmetry.space_group_name_H-M   'P 1'
#
loop_
_entity.id
_entity.type
_entity.pdbx_description
1 polymer ?
#
loop_
_entity_poly.entity_id
_entity_poly.type
_entity_poly.pdbx_seq_one_letter_code
_entity_poly.pdbx_strand_id
1 'polypeptide(L)'
;PVNQCDLGVVLGNALDNAIEATEKCNENNKNIEIAMGIKKQSLVLVIKNPYEGSLKQDKSGKLISTKNDFRRHGYGISSIQKVADKYGGDVIIETQDGKFVLTVMMNIGDF
;
A
#
# COMPACT_ATOMS: atom_id res chain seq x y z
N PRO A 1 12.85 -6.69 -15.13
CA PRO A 1 11.65 -5.87 -15.16
C PRO A 1 10.48 -6.55 -14.46
N VAL A 2 9.57 -5.75 -13.95
CA VAL A 2 8.40 -6.26 -13.26
C VAL A 2 7.40 -6.82 -14.27
N ASN A 3 6.92 -8.04 -14.00
CA ASN A 3 5.93 -8.70 -14.83
C ASN A 3 4.61 -7.92 -14.79
N GLN A 4 3.91 -7.82 -15.92
CA GLN A 4 2.65 -7.08 -16.01
C GLN A 4 1.58 -7.66 -15.08
N CYS A 5 1.53 -8.97 -14.92
CA CYS A 5 0.56 -9.60 -14.01
C CYS A 5 0.87 -9.22 -12.56
N ASP A 6 2.14 -9.20 -12.18
CA ASP A 6 2.55 -8.81 -10.84
C ASP A 6 2.23 -7.34 -10.56
N LEU A 7 2.49 -6.48 -11.54
CA LEU A 7 2.15 -5.07 -11.42
C LEU A 7 0.65 -4.89 -11.26
N GLY A 8 -0.14 -5.64 -12.02
CA GLY A 8 -1.60 -5.63 -11.91
C GLY A 8 -2.08 -6.05 -10.52
N VAL A 9 -1.45 -7.06 -9.93
CA VAL A 9 -1.77 -7.49 -8.57
C VAL A 9 -1.51 -6.36 -7.57
N VAL A 10 -0.36 -5.71 -7.67
CA VAL A 10 -0.02 -4.61 -6.76
C VAL A 10 -0.99 -3.44 -6.93
N LEU A 11 -1.19 -2.98 -8.15
CA LEU A 11 -2.06 -1.84 -8.43
C LEU A 11 -3.51 -2.13 -8.04
N GLY A 12 -4.03 -3.29 -8.42
CA GLY A 12 -5.41 -3.66 -8.12
C GLY A 12 -5.67 -3.73 -6.62
N ASN A 13 -4.81 -4.42 -5.88
CA ASN A 13 -4.97 -4.54 -4.44
C ASN A 13 -4.78 -3.21 -3.72
N ALA A 14 -3.80 -2.42 -4.16
CA ALA A 14 -3.54 -1.11 -3.56
C ALA A 14 -4.72 -0.15 -3.78
N LEU A 15 -5.28 -0.14 -4.98
CA LEU A 15 -6.44 0.70 -5.29
C LEU A 15 -7.68 0.25 -4.55
N ASP A 16 -7.94 -1.06 -4.49
CA ASP A 16 -9.08 -1.59 -3.74
C ASP A 16 -9.00 -1.20 -2.27
N ASN A 17 -7.81 -1.31 -1.68
CA ASN A 17 -7.58 -0.91 -0.31
C ASN A 17 -7.86 0.58 -0.09
N ALA A 18 -7.37 1.42 -1.00
CA ALA A 18 -7.58 2.87 -0.91
C ALA A 18 -9.05 3.25 -1.06
N ILE A 19 -9.75 2.61 -1.99
CA ILE A 19 -11.17 2.86 -2.24
C ILE A 19 -12.00 2.47 -1.02
N GLU A 20 -11.77 1.28 -0.48
CA GLU A 20 -12.50 0.81 0.71
C GLU A 20 -12.29 1.73 1.91
N ALA A 21 -11.05 2.15 2.16
CA ALA A 21 -10.76 3.05 3.26
C ALA A 21 -11.42 4.41 3.07
N THR A 22 -11.42 4.90 1.84
CA THR A 22 -12.03 6.20 1.52
C THR A 22 -13.54 6.16 1.68
N GLU A 23 -14.19 5.06 1.31
CA GLU A 23 -15.63 4.89 1.46
C GLU A 23 -16.08 4.93 2.92
N LYS A 24 -15.24 4.46 3.83
CA LYS A 24 -15.52 4.44 5.26
C LYS A 24 -15.24 5.78 5.94
N CYS A 25 -14.60 6.69 5.23
CA CYS A 25 -14.21 7.96 5.78
C CYS A 25 -15.35 8.96 5.68
N ASN A 26 -15.60 9.73 6.76
CA ASN A 26 -16.64 10.74 6.79
C ASN A 26 -16.17 12.11 6.33
N GLU A 27 -14.94 12.22 5.89
CA GLU A 27 -14.40 13.48 5.41
C GLU A 27 -15.08 13.93 4.12
N ASN A 28 -15.19 15.25 3.95
CA ASN A 28 -15.74 15.81 2.72
C ASN A 28 -14.80 15.66 1.54
N ASN A 29 -13.51 15.65 1.80
CA ASN A 29 -12.49 15.53 0.76
C ASN A 29 -12.02 14.09 0.66
N LYS A 30 -12.56 13.36 -0.31
CA LYS A 30 -12.27 11.94 -0.50
C LYS A 30 -11.35 11.72 -1.70
N ASN A 31 -10.22 12.38 -1.71
CA ASN A 31 -9.25 12.27 -2.79
C ASN A 31 -8.27 11.14 -2.54
N ILE A 32 -8.05 10.34 -3.57
CA ILE A 32 -6.98 9.35 -3.59
C ILE A 32 -5.86 9.90 -4.45
N GLU A 33 -4.67 9.97 -3.91
CA GLU A 33 -3.49 10.45 -4.63
C GLU A 33 -2.61 9.26 -4.98
N ILE A 34 -2.22 9.20 -6.24
CA ILE A 34 -1.37 8.12 -6.74
C ILE A 34 -0.16 8.74 -7.41
N ALA A 35 1.02 8.28 -7.03
CA ALA A 35 2.26 8.66 -7.68
C ALA A 35 3.08 7.41 -7.95
N MET A 36 3.67 7.34 -9.12
CA MET A 36 4.53 6.22 -9.48
C MET A 36 5.70 6.74 -10.28
N GLY A 37 6.88 6.24 -9.99
CA GLY A 37 8.07 6.66 -10.69
C GLY A 37 9.18 5.64 -10.51
N ILE A 38 10.26 5.89 -11.24
CA ILE A 38 11.46 5.06 -11.15
C ILE A 38 12.57 5.92 -10.58
N LYS A 39 13.18 5.43 -9.51
CA LYS A 39 14.32 6.09 -8.89
C LYS A 39 15.45 5.07 -8.80
N LYS A 40 16.53 5.35 -9.50
CA LYS A 40 17.63 4.37 -9.68
C LYS A 40 17.07 3.10 -10.30
N GLN A 41 17.20 1.97 -9.64
CA GLN A 41 16.71 0.68 -10.14
C GLN A 41 15.44 0.23 -9.44
N SER A 42 14.73 1.17 -8.81
CA SER A 42 13.51 0.85 -8.08
C SER A 42 12.31 1.53 -8.69
N LEU A 43 11.26 0.75 -8.87
CA LEU A 43 9.92 1.28 -9.15
C LEU A 43 9.28 1.59 -7.81
N VAL A 44 8.81 2.82 -7.64
CA VAL A 44 8.19 3.29 -6.42
C VAL A 44 6.76 3.70 -6.70
N LEU A 45 5.83 3.09 -6.00
CA LEU A 45 4.40 3.41 -6.06
C LEU A 45 3.98 3.96 -4.71
N VAL A 46 3.36 5.14 -4.70
CA VAL A 46 2.83 5.74 -3.48
C VAL A 46 1.35 6.02 -3.68
N ILE A 47 0.53 5.51 -2.78
CA ILE A 47 -0.91 5.77 -2.78
C ILE A 47 -1.29 6.35 -1.44
N LYS A 48 -1.94 7.52 -1.47
CA LYS A 48 -2.44 8.19 -0.27
C LYS A 48 -3.95 8.30 -0.35
N ASN A 49 -4.61 8.00 0.75
CA ASN A 49 -6.06 8.14 0.83
C ASN A 49 -6.46 8.64 2.21
N PRO A 50 -7.64 9.28 2.32
CA PRO A 50 -8.17 9.65 3.63
C PRO A 50 -8.34 8.41 4.49
N TYR A 51 -8.07 8.54 5.78
CA TYR A 51 -8.15 7.42 6.69
C TYR A 51 -8.59 7.90 8.06
N GLU A 52 -9.60 7.25 8.62
CA GLU A 52 -10.04 7.49 9.98
C GLU A 52 -9.56 6.35 10.86
N GLY A 53 -8.99 6.71 11.99
CA GLY A 53 -8.46 5.76 12.95
C GLY A 53 -6.95 5.86 13.03
N SER A 54 -6.36 4.96 13.79
CA SER A 54 -4.92 4.88 13.95
C SER A 54 -4.46 3.46 13.68
N LEU A 55 -3.32 3.35 13.03
CA LEU A 55 -2.67 2.07 12.84
C LEU A 55 -1.95 1.69 14.12
N LYS A 56 -2.12 0.45 14.55
CA LYS A 56 -1.39 -0.10 15.68
C LYS A 56 -0.18 -0.83 15.16
N GLN A 57 0.94 -0.64 15.84
CA GLN A 57 2.19 -1.32 15.51
C GLN A 57 2.65 -2.09 16.74
N ASP A 58 3.29 -3.23 16.49
CA ASP A 58 3.93 -3.96 17.56
C ASP A 58 5.28 -3.32 17.89
N LYS A 59 6.04 -3.93 18.82
CA LYS A 59 7.32 -3.38 19.24
C LYS A 59 8.37 -3.34 18.12
N SER A 60 8.18 -4.14 17.09
CA SER A 60 9.10 -4.17 15.95
C SER A 60 8.66 -3.25 14.81
N GLY A 61 7.55 -2.53 14.98
CA GLY A 61 7.02 -1.65 13.96
C GLY A 61 6.07 -2.30 12.98
N LYS A 62 5.77 -3.58 13.14
CA LYS A 62 4.81 -4.25 12.28
C LYS A 62 3.39 -3.79 12.61
N LEU A 63 2.60 -3.63 11.57
CA LEU A 63 1.22 -3.26 11.74
C LEU A 63 0.43 -4.38 12.43
N ILE A 64 -0.30 -4.00 13.46
CA ILE A 64 -1.28 -4.86 14.08
C ILE A 64 -2.65 -4.29 13.73
N SER A 65 -3.41 -4.97 12.90
CA SER A 65 -4.76 -4.52 12.62
C SER A 65 -5.75 -5.23 13.54
N THR A 66 -6.90 -4.58 13.75
CA THR A 66 -7.99 -5.22 14.45
C THR A 66 -8.49 -6.39 13.61
N LYS A 67 -9.18 -7.35 14.24
CA LYS A 67 -9.67 -8.53 13.54
C LYS A 67 -10.43 -8.21 12.25
N ASN A 68 -11.27 -7.18 12.30
CA ASN A 68 -12.10 -6.83 11.15
C ASN A 68 -11.28 -6.20 10.03
N ASP A 69 -10.33 -5.36 10.37
CA ASP A 69 -9.47 -4.73 9.37
C ASP A 69 -8.58 -5.77 8.70
N PHE A 70 -8.10 -6.73 9.48
CA PHE A 70 -7.24 -7.79 8.95
C PHE A 70 -7.97 -8.64 7.91
N ARG A 71 -9.23 -8.98 8.17
CA ARG A 71 -10.01 -9.79 7.24
C ARG A 71 -10.30 -9.08 5.94
N ARG A 72 -10.49 -7.76 5.99
CA ARG A 72 -10.82 -6.97 4.81
C ARG A 72 -9.62 -6.62 3.96
N HIS A 73 -8.50 -6.33 4.60
CA HIS A 73 -7.32 -5.80 3.91
C HIS A 73 -6.14 -6.76 3.92
N GLY A 74 -6.18 -7.78 4.75
CA GLY A 74 -5.06 -8.69 4.94
C GLY A 74 -4.60 -9.36 3.66
N TYR A 75 -5.54 -9.80 2.83
CA TYR A 75 -5.21 -10.46 1.57
C TYR A 75 -4.59 -9.49 0.57
N GLY A 76 -5.14 -8.29 0.47
CA GLY A 76 -4.63 -7.29 -0.46
C GLY A 76 -3.21 -6.88 -0.12
N ILE A 77 -2.96 -6.51 1.14
CA ILE A 77 -1.63 -6.11 1.59
C ILE A 77 -0.66 -7.28 1.53
N SER A 78 -1.11 -8.46 1.93
CA SER A 78 -0.29 -9.68 1.87
C SER A 78 0.14 -10.00 0.44
N SER A 79 -0.76 -9.86 -0.53
CA SER A 79 -0.45 -10.09 -1.93
C SER A 79 0.55 -9.08 -2.46
N ILE A 80 0.42 -7.81 -2.06
CA ILE A 80 1.36 -6.75 -2.41
C ILE A 80 2.75 -7.08 -1.84
N GLN A 81 2.80 -7.51 -0.58
CA GLN A 81 4.06 -7.85 0.07
C GLN A 81 4.76 -9.01 -0.64
N LYS A 82 4.01 -10.02 -1.04
CA LYS A 82 4.58 -11.15 -1.77
C LYS A 82 5.21 -10.72 -3.08
N VAL A 83 4.55 -9.84 -3.82
CA VAL A 83 5.09 -9.34 -5.08
C VAL A 83 6.32 -8.48 -4.81
N ALA A 84 6.27 -7.59 -3.83
CA ALA A 84 7.43 -6.76 -3.48
C ALA A 84 8.63 -7.62 -3.10
N ASP A 85 8.40 -8.66 -2.29
CA ASP A 85 9.46 -9.59 -1.87
C ASP A 85 10.08 -10.31 -3.07
N LYS A 86 9.24 -10.72 -4.03
CA LYS A 86 9.70 -11.37 -5.25
C LYS A 86 10.71 -10.51 -6.02
N TYR A 87 10.53 -9.20 -5.99
CA TYR A 87 11.41 -8.25 -6.69
C TYR A 87 12.41 -7.57 -5.76
N GLY A 88 12.64 -8.14 -4.58
CA GLY A 88 13.64 -7.62 -3.65
C GLY A 88 13.32 -6.23 -3.11
N GLY A 89 12.04 -5.89 -3.06
CA GLY A 89 11.58 -4.59 -2.61
C GLY A 89 10.99 -4.62 -1.21
N ASP A 90 10.12 -3.65 -0.95
CA ASP A 90 9.50 -3.52 0.36
C ASP A 90 8.16 -2.81 0.28
N VAL A 91 7.37 -2.94 1.34
CA VAL A 91 6.10 -2.25 1.49
C VAL A 91 6.15 -1.48 2.81
N ILE A 92 5.86 -0.19 2.72
CA ILE A 92 5.85 0.70 3.89
C ILE A 92 4.45 1.26 4.02
N ILE A 93 3.88 1.18 5.23
CA ILE A 93 2.56 1.72 5.52
C ILE A 93 2.69 2.71 6.65
N GLU A 94 2.15 3.91 6.44
CA GLU A 94 2.20 4.99 7.42
C GLU A 94 0.87 5.69 7.49
N THR A 95 0.58 6.33 8.62
CA THR A 95 -0.51 7.31 8.70
C THR A 95 0.12 8.67 8.92
N GLN A 96 -0.35 9.66 8.18
CA GLN A 96 0.20 11.00 8.22
C GLN A 96 -0.95 11.99 7.98
N ASP A 97 -1.20 12.84 8.98
CA ASP A 97 -2.20 13.92 8.86
C ASP A 97 -3.57 13.43 8.40
N GLY A 98 -4.05 12.34 8.99
CA GLY A 98 -5.35 11.77 8.65
C GLY A 98 -5.38 11.01 7.33
N LYS A 99 -4.22 10.70 6.78
CA LYS A 99 -4.11 9.94 5.54
C LYS A 99 -3.36 8.64 5.78
N PHE A 100 -3.79 7.62 5.07
CA PHE A 100 -3.10 6.33 4.98
C PHE A 100 -2.17 6.41 3.77
N VAL A 101 -0.90 6.14 3.97
CA VAL A 101 0.11 6.21 2.92
C VAL A 101 0.72 4.82 2.72
N LEU A 102 0.50 4.26 1.55
CA LEU A 102 1.08 2.98 1.15
C LEU A 102 2.20 3.25 0.15
N THR A 103 3.39 2.80 0.46
CA THR A 103 4.53 2.89 -0.44
C THR A 103 5.01 1.49 -0.78
N VAL A 104 5.07 1.19 -2.07
CA VAL A 104 5.55 -0.10 -2.56
C VAL A 104 6.79 0.16 -3.40
N MET A 105 7.86 -0.54 -3.08
CA MET A 105 9.12 -0.46 -3.82
C MET A 105 9.44 -1.82 -4.41
N MET A 106 9.84 -1.84 -5.67
CA MET A 106 10.22 -3.07 -6.35
C MET A 106 11.49 -2.82 -7.16
N ASN A 107 12.44 -3.73 -7.07
CA ASN A 107 13.65 -3.65 -7.86
C ASN A 107 13.34 -4.12 -9.28
N ILE A 108 13.54 -3.24 -10.24
CA ILE A 108 13.26 -3.57 -11.65
C ILE A 108 14.51 -4.05 -12.39
N GLY A 109 15.62 -4.16 -11.69
CA GLY A 109 16.83 -4.75 -12.22
C GLY A 109 17.69 -3.78 -13.00
N ASP A 110 18.77 -4.32 -13.52
CA ASP A 110 19.68 -3.59 -14.38
C ASP A 110 19.19 -3.65 -15.83
N PHE A 111 19.18 -2.53 -16.45
CA PHE A 111 18.84 -2.42 -17.87
C PHE A 111 20.06 -2.03 -18.67
#